data_3daa85f41433107a7e96ce411c6ce6ab
#
_entry.id   3daa85f41433107a7e96ce411c6ce6ab
#
_cell.length_a   1.000
_cell.length_b   1.000
_cell.length_c   1.000
_cell.angle_alpha   90.00
_cell.angle_beta   90.00
_cell.angle_gamma   90.00
#
_symmetry.space_group_name_H-M   'P 1'
#
loop_
_entity.id
_entity.type
_entity.pdbx_description
1 polymer ?
#
loop_
_entity_poly.entity_id
_entity_poly.type
_entity_poly.pdbx_seq_one_letter_code
_entity_poly.pdbx_strand_id
1 'polypeptide(L)'
;MSKVMLLALGTLWLFAAGCARNGVLPAAIPGLERMTDEQKIAYVLEDVWRGMEARRVYQVLAHVSPRYLDQEGRDYTAIQEHVSYIMKAYTSIKITRMRPKIWIAGERARAVETFGTIAAPRDERKDPPINLQGQVMVYLERAGGTWQIVEWGPLQ
;
A
#
# COMPACT_ATOMS: atom_id res chain seq x y z
N MET A 1 -49.87 24.53 -58.26
CA MET A 1 -48.56 24.04 -58.75
C MET A 1 -47.59 24.00 -57.61
N SER A 2 -47.42 22.81 -57.08
CA SER A 2 -46.75 22.54 -55.83
C SER A 2 -45.32 22.11 -56.08
N LYS A 3 -44.39 22.54 -55.24
CA LYS A 3 -43.09 21.88 -55.09
C LYS A 3 -42.91 21.46 -53.66
N VAL A 4 -42.90 20.17 -53.50
CA VAL A 4 -42.57 19.47 -52.25
C VAL A 4 -41.08 19.58 -52.08
N MET A 5 -40.63 20.02 -50.87
CA MET A 5 -39.25 20.02 -50.50
C MET A 5 -39.10 19.15 -49.26
N LEU A 6 -38.45 17.99 -49.46
CA LEU A 6 -38.06 17.04 -48.38
C LEU A 6 -36.92 17.62 -47.55
N LEU A 7 -37.14 17.78 -46.29
CA LEU A 7 -36.11 18.09 -45.32
C LEU A 7 -35.68 16.77 -44.60
N ALA A 8 -34.47 16.35 -44.89
CA ALA A 8 -33.83 15.23 -44.21
C ALA A 8 -33.37 15.65 -42.78
N LEU A 9 -33.93 15.03 -41.75
CA LEU A 9 -33.46 15.17 -40.38
C LEU A 9 -32.20 14.31 -40.19
N GLY A 10 -31.06 14.97 -40.12
CA GLY A 10 -29.81 14.36 -39.67
C GLY A 10 -29.81 14.21 -38.17
N THR A 11 -29.87 12.98 -37.69
CA THR A 11 -29.66 12.64 -36.26
C THR A 11 -28.20 12.73 -35.92
N LEU A 12 -27.85 13.76 -35.16
CA LEU A 12 -26.52 13.99 -34.63
C LEU A 12 -26.32 13.08 -33.39
N TRP A 13 -25.55 11.99 -33.52
CA TRP A 13 -25.12 11.17 -32.40
C TRP A 13 -23.99 11.88 -31.68
N LEU A 14 -24.30 12.44 -30.50
CA LEU A 14 -23.31 12.91 -29.54
C LEU A 14 -22.65 11.70 -28.90
N PHE A 15 -21.46 11.37 -29.34
CA PHE A 15 -20.55 10.47 -28.56
C PHE A 15 -20.11 11.20 -27.31
N ALA A 16 -20.72 10.87 -26.17
CA ALA A 16 -20.19 11.21 -24.89
C ALA A 16 -18.92 10.39 -24.69
N ALA A 17 -17.74 11.01 -24.89
CA ALA A 17 -16.47 10.48 -24.53
C ALA A 17 -16.39 10.45 -22.99
N GLY A 18 -16.77 9.34 -22.38
CA GLY A 18 -16.54 9.06 -20.99
C GLY A 18 -15.02 8.98 -20.76
N CYS A 19 -14.46 9.96 -20.05
CA CYS A 19 -13.11 9.85 -19.51
C CYS A 19 -13.08 8.68 -18.52
N ALA A 20 -12.71 7.50 -19.01
CA ALA A 20 -12.30 6.40 -18.14
C ALA A 20 -11.05 6.88 -17.39
N ARG A 21 -11.21 7.18 -16.10
CA ARG A 21 -10.09 7.31 -15.18
C ARG A 21 -9.41 5.95 -15.16
N ASN A 22 -8.31 5.84 -15.86
CA ASN A 22 -7.40 4.70 -15.77
C ASN A 22 -6.75 4.72 -14.39
N GLY A 23 -7.49 4.25 -13.38
CA GLY A 23 -6.87 3.77 -12.16
C GLY A 23 -6.01 2.59 -12.57
N VAL A 24 -4.70 2.73 -12.45
CA VAL A 24 -3.76 1.62 -12.60
C VAL A 24 -4.10 0.64 -11.50
N LEU A 25 -4.91 -0.37 -11.82
CA LEU A 25 -5.11 -1.51 -10.94
C LEU A 25 -3.75 -2.20 -10.77
N PRO A 26 -3.31 -2.48 -9.55
CA PRO A 26 -2.09 -3.25 -9.37
C PRO A 26 -2.21 -4.55 -10.14
N ALA A 27 -1.20 -4.87 -10.93
CA ALA A 27 -1.17 -6.08 -11.75
C ALA A 27 -1.49 -7.29 -10.86
N ALA A 28 -2.50 -8.08 -11.23
CA ALA A 28 -2.88 -9.26 -10.50
C ALA A 28 -1.67 -10.21 -10.41
N ILE A 29 -1.22 -10.49 -9.20
CA ILE A 29 -0.10 -11.41 -8.97
C ILE A 29 -0.63 -12.82 -9.23
N PRO A 30 -0.05 -13.56 -10.20
CA PRO A 30 -0.50 -14.91 -10.51
C PRO A 30 -0.44 -15.81 -9.26
N GLY A 31 -1.56 -16.45 -8.93
CA GLY A 31 -1.67 -17.34 -7.77
C GLY A 31 -2.26 -16.70 -6.50
N LEU A 32 -2.36 -15.37 -6.42
CA LEU A 32 -2.97 -14.68 -5.26
C LEU A 32 -4.45 -15.05 -5.07
N GLU A 33 -5.16 -15.36 -6.15
CA GLU A 33 -6.57 -15.75 -6.14
C GLU A 33 -6.84 -17.06 -5.38
N ARG A 34 -5.83 -17.94 -5.28
CA ARG A 34 -5.93 -19.23 -4.58
C ARG A 34 -5.50 -19.16 -3.11
N MET A 35 -4.99 -18.03 -2.67
CA MET A 35 -4.52 -17.85 -1.30
C MET A 35 -5.68 -17.56 -0.36
N THR A 36 -5.59 -18.06 0.87
CA THR A 36 -6.49 -17.67 1.96
C THR A 36 -6.23 -16.20 2.33
N ASP A 37 -7.16 -15.55 3.00
CA ASP A 37 -6.99 -14.17 3.45
C ASP A 37 -5.79 -14.04 4.42
N GLU A 38 -5.56 -15.01 5.30
CA GLU A 38 -4.37 -15.04 6.17
C GLU A 38 -3.06 -15.07 5.34
N GLN A 39 -3.03 -15.90 4.29
CA GLN A 39 -1.87 -15.96 3.39
C GLN A 39 -1.66 -14.66 2.62
N LYS A 40 -2.74 -14.02 2.17
CA LYS A 40 -2.67 -12.71 1.49
C LYS A 40 -2.14 -11.62 2.40
N ILE A 41 -2.62 -11.58 3.66
CA ILE A 41 -2.12 -10.63 4.66
C ILE A 41 -0.64 -10.89 4.97
N ALA A 42 -0.26 -12.14 5.19
CA ALA A 42 1.13 -12.50 5.42
C ALA A 42 2.03 -12.09 4.23
N TYR A 43 1.54 -12.25 3.00
CA TYR A 43 2.23 -11.79 1.79
C TYR A 43 2.40 -10.26 1.77
N VAL A 44 1.34 -9.50 2.07
CA VAL A 44 1.39 -8.02 2.16
C VAL A 44 2.48 -7.58 3.13
N LEU A 45 2.48 -8.15 4.33
CA LEU A 45 3.47 -7.84 5.37
C LEU A 45 4.89 -8.22 4.91
N GLU A 46 5.06 -9.41 4.32
CA GLU A 46 6.34 -9.86 3.78
C GLU A 46 6.89 -8.93 2.69
N ASP A 47 6.03 -8.50 1.76
CA ASP A 47 6.44 -7.68 0.63
C ASP A 47 6.81 -6.25 1.07
N VAL A 48 6.11 -5.71 2.08
CA VAL A 48 6.48 -4.44 2.73
C VAL A 48 7.90 -4.51 3.29
N TRP A 49 8.22 -5.56 4.06
CA TRP A 49 9.56 -5.70 4.64
C TRP A 49 10.65 -5.88 3.60
N ARG A 50 10.39 -6.67 2.56
CA ARG A 50 11.29 -6.78 1.41
C ARG A 50 11.52 -5.43 0.73
N GLY A 51 10.45 -4.64 0.59
CA GLY A 51 10.52 -3.27 0.08
C GLY A 51 11.40 -2.38 0.95
N MET A 52 11.28 -2.47 2.27
CA MET A 52 12.12 -1.74 3.22
C MET A 52 13.60 -2.13 3.09
N GLU A 53 13.94 -3.42 3.12
CA GLU A 53 15.31 -3.90 2.98
C GLU A 53 15.93 -3.53 1.62
N ALA A 54 15.15 -3.65 0.55
CA ALA A 54 15.56 -3.28 -0.80
C ALA A 54 15.52 -1.77 -1.06
N ARG A 55 15.05 -0.98 -0.10
CA ARG A 55 14.86 0.48 -0.18
C ARG A 55 13.99 0.90 -1.37
N ARG A 56 12.91 0.16 -1.61
CA ARG A 56 11.95 0.37 -2.70
C ARG A 56 10.67 1.03 -2.15
N VAL A 57 10.64 2.36 -2.13
CA VAL A 57 9.51 3.15 -1.60
C VAL A 57 8.18 2.70 -2.20
N TYR A 58 8.09 2.57 -3.52
CA TYR A 58 6.85 2.20 -4.19
C TYR A 58 6.36 0.79 -3.85
N GLN A 59 7.26 -0.15 -3.57
CA GLN A 59 6.90 -1.49 -3.15
C GLN A 59 6.21 -1.47 -1.78
N VAL A 60 6.72 -0.67 -0.84
CA VAL A 60 6.10 -0.49 0.47
C VAL A 60 4.74 0.18 0.33
N LEU A 61 4.68 1.30 -0.39
CA LEU A 61 3.47 2.12 -0.51
C LEU A 61 2.36 1.45 -1.31
N ALA A 62 2.67 0.48 -2.18
CA ALA A 62 1.66 -0.30 -2.90
C ALA A 62 0.71 -1.07 -1.96
N HIS A 63 1.15 -1.35 -0.74
CA HIS A 63 0.37 -2.04 0.28
C HIS A 63 -0.28 -1.11 1.33
N VAL A 64 -0.01 0.19 1.25
CA VAL A 64 -0.60 1.20 2.16
C VAL A 64 -1.87 1.77 1.53
N SER A 65 -2.93 1.79 2.30
CA SER A 65 -4.21 2.36 1.87
C SER A 65 -4.10 3.88 1.65
N PRO A 66 -4.71 4.45 0.61
CA PRO A 66 -4.87 5.90 0.51
C PRO A 66 -5.64 6.53 1.68
N ARG A 67 -6.37 5.70 2.46
CA ARG A 67 -7.09 6.11 3.68
C ARG A 67 -6.29 5.85 4.96
N TYR A 68 -4.99 5.62 4.84
CA TYR A 68 -4.11 5.41 5.99
C TYR A 68 -4.24 6.58 6.98
N LEU A 69 -4.39 6.25 8.24
CA LEU A 69 -4.33 7.21 9.35
C LEU A 69 -3.95 6.45 10.62
N ASP A 70 -2.85 6.83 11.25
CA ASP A 70 -2.41 6.20 12.49
C ASP A 70 -2.76 7.03 13.74
N GLN A 71 -2.41 6.48 14.90
CA GLN A 71 -2.71 7.11 16.20
C GLN A 71 -1.93 8.42 16.44
N GLU A 72 -0.86 8.66 15.68
CA GLU A 72 -0.09 9.91 15.72
C GLU A 72 -0.66 10.96 14.75
N GLY A 73 -1.73 10.63 14.03
CA GLY A 73 -2.37 11.50 13.05
C GLY A 73 -1.63 11.57 11.72
N ARG A 74 -0.69 10.64 11.44
CA ARG A 74 -0.01 10.58 10.15
C ARG A 74 -0.92 9.93 9.11
N ASP A 75 -1.14 10.64 8.03
CA ASP A 75 -1.89 10.17 6.86
C ASP A 75 -0.97 9.48 5.84
N TYR A 76 -1.53 9.11 4.69
CA TYR A 76 -0.79 8.47 3.60
C TYR A 76 0.41 9.32 3.14
N THR A 77 0.25 10.65 3.06
CA THR A 77 1.32 11.56 2.62
C THR A 77 2.45 11.57 3.63
N ALA A 78 2.13 11.68 4.92
CA ALA A 78 3.12 11.65 6.00
C ALA A 78 3.88 10.31 6.04
N ILE A 79 3.21 9.17 5.84
CA ILE A 79 3.87 7.86 5.75
C ILE A 79 4.74 7.76 4.52
N GLN A 80 4.31 8.27 3.37
CA GLN A 80 5.12 8.31 2.15
C GLN A 80 6.42 9.09 2.36
N GLU A 81 6.33 10.27 2.99
CA GLU A 81 7.49 11.10 3.31
C GLU A 81 8.42 10.38 4.29
N HIS A 82 7.87 9.78 5.34
CA HIS A 82 8.64 9.05 6.34
C HIS A 82 9.40 7.85 5.75
N VAL A 83 8.73 7.00 4.98
CA VAL A 83 9.34 5.85 4.30
C VAL A 83 10.42 6.32 3.33
N SER A 84 10.14 7.37 2.56
CA SER A 84 11.11 7.96 1.63
C SER A 84 12.34 8.50 2.34
N TYR A 85 12.14 9.15 3.50
CA TYR A 85 13.23 9.63 4.33
C TYR A 85 14.12 8.48 4.83
N ILE A 86 13.54 7.46 5.46
CA ILE A 86 14.27 6.30 5.96
C ILE A 86 15.11 5.66 4.85
N MET A 87 14.54 5.45 3.67
CA MET A 87 15.27 4.83 2.56
C MET A 87 16.40 5.70 1.98
N LYS A 88 16.34 7.01 2.17
CA LYS A 88 17.43 7.94 1.79
C LYS A 88 18.49 8.07 2.90
N ALA A 89 18.05 8.08 4.15
CA ALA A 89 18.92 8.28 5.31
C ALA A 89 19.82 7.07 5.58
N TYR A 90 19.35 5.85 5.29
CA TYR A 90 20.07 4.62 5.59
C TYR A 90 20.61 3.95 4.32
N THR A 91 21.86 3.48 4.39
CA THR A 91 22.54 2.79 3.27
C THR A 91 22.23 1.29 3.24
N SER A 92 21.96 0.71 4.41
CA SER A 92 21.52 -0.68 4.54
C SER A 92 20.45 -0.79 5.63
N ILE A 93 19.48 -1.64 5.37
CA ILE A 93 18.42 -2.01 6.32
C ILE A 93 18.31 -3.52 6.29
N LYS A 94 18.42 -4.17 7.46
CA LYS A 94 18.21 -5.61 7.62
C LYS A 94 17.14 -5.83 8.67
N ILE A 95 16.16 -6.68 8.34
CA ILE A 95 15.01 -6.92 9.20
C ILE A 95 14.88 -8.43 9.43
N THR A 96 14.97 -8.83 10.69
CA THR A 96 14.70 -10.20 11.13
C THR A 96 13.29 -10.24 11.69
N ARG A 97 12.49 -11.27 11.34
CA ARG A 97 11.08 -11.33 11.72
C ARG A 97 10.69 -12.71 12.19
N MET A 98 9.71 -12.75 13.07
CA MET A 98 8.95 -13.95 13.39
C MET A 98 7.69 -14.01 12.49
N ARG A 99 7.09 -15.19 12.38
CA ARG A 99 5.81 -15.35 11.72
C ARG A 99 4.76 -14.45 12.41
N PRO A 100 4.03 -13.60 11.67
CA PRO A 100 3.04 -12.72 12.26
C PRO A 100 1.87 -13.52 12.83
N LYS A 101 1.27 -13.00 13.91
CA LYS A 101 -0.01 -13.49 14.42
C LYS A 101 -1.11 -12.65 13.81
N ILE A 102 -2.04 -13.27 13.09
CA ILE A 102 -3.07 -12.59 12.29
C ILE A 102 -4.44 -12.95 12.82
N TRP A 103 -5.32 -11.96 12.96
CA TRP A 103 -6.73 -12.11 13.30
C TRP A 103 -7.56 -11.37 12.25
N ILE A 104 -8.58 -12.05 11.70
CA ILE A 104 -9.44 -11.54 10.64
C ILE A 104 -10.88 -11.48 11.15
N ALA A 105 -11.55 -10.35 10.89
CA ALA A 105 -12.96 -10.12 11.19
C ALA A 105 -13.62 -9.45 9.98
N GLY A 106 -14.19 -10.24 9.09
CA GLY A 106 -14.81 -9.77 7.84
C GLY A 106 -13.79 -9.07 6.93
N GLU A 107 -14.02 -7.80 6.64
CA GLU A 107 -13.18 -6.99 5.76
C GLU A 107 -12.02 -6.29 6.53
N ARG A 108 -11.84 -6.59 7.81
CA ARG A 108 -10.79 -6.02 8.65
C ARG A 108 -9.91 -7.10 9.22
N ALA A 109 -8.64 -6.78 9.40
CA ALA A 109 -7.69 -7.64 10.06
C ALA A 109 -6.73 -6.84 10.93
N ARG A 110 -6.13 -7.54 11.88
CA ARG A 110 -4.97 -7.04 12.63
C ARG A 110 -3.88 -8.11 12.63
N ALA A 111 -2.65 -7.66 12.60
CA ALA A 111 -1.49 -8.53 12.71
C ALA A 111 -0.54 -7.99 13.78
N VAL A 112 0.06 -8.90 14.56
CA VAL A 112 1.19 -8.56 15.43
C VAL A 112 2.45 -9.09 14.78
N GLU A 113 3.38 -8.21 14.49
CA GLU A 113 4.70 -8.53 13.97
C GLU A 113 5.75 -8.34 15.05
N THR A 114 6.57 -9.36 15.28
CA THR A 114 7.75 -9.29 16.12
C THR A 114 8.98 -9.26 15.23
N PHE A 115 9.81 -8.25 15.40
CA PHE A 115 10.94 -8.03 14.51
C PHE A 115 12.17 -7.45 15.22
N GLY A 116 13.32 -7.59 14.57
CA GLY A 116 14.54 -6.87 14.89
C GLY A 116 15.03 -6.14 13.64
N THR A 117 15.46 -4.90 13.80
CA THR A 117 15.98 -4.08 12.70
C THR A 117 17.39 -3.59 13.02
N ILE A 118 18.30 -3.79 12.07
CA ILE A 118 19.63 -3.17 12.06
C ILE A 118 19.72 -2.32 10.79
N ALA A 119 20.06 -1.03 10.96
CA ALA A 119 20.26 -0.17 9.81
C ALA A 119 21.47 0.74 10.00
N ALA A 120 22.28 0.87 8.95
CA ALA A 120 23.45 1.75 8.92
C ALA A 120 23.08 3.07 8.25
N PRO A 121 23.27 4.21 8.92
CA PRO A 121 22.96 5.51 8.35
C PRO A 121 23.96 5.89 7.25
N ARG A 122 23.55 6.80 6.38
CA ARG A 122 24.43 7.41 5.38
C ARG A 122 25.36 8.44 6.01
N ASP A 123 24.88 9.17 7.01
CA ASP A 123 25.62 10.20 7.76
C ASP A 123 25.26 10.07 9.25
N GLU A 124 26.16 9.48 10.04
CA GLU A 124 25.96 9.26 11.48
C GLU A 124 25.81 10.54 12.30
N ARG A 125 26.18 11.69 11.74
CA ARG A 125 25.97 12.99 12.41
C ARG A 125 24.54 13.50 12.29
N LYS A 126 23.79 12.96 11.31
CA LYS A 126 22.38 13.33 11.07
C LYS A 126 21.43 12.29 11.61
N ASP A 127 21.78 11.03 11.38
CA ASP A 127 20.90 9.89 11.67
C ASP A 127 21.70 8.88 12.50
N PRO A 128 21.23 8.46 13.66
CA PRO A 128 21.88 7.41 14.44
C PRO A 128 21.71 6.03 13.78
N PRO A 129 22.64 5.09 13.97
CA PRO A 129 22.44 3.71 13.57
C PRO A 129 21.22 3.11 14.31
N ILE A 130 20.44 2.31 13.59
CA ILE A 130 19.29 1.61 14.16
C ILE A 130 19.74 0.20 14.58
N ASN A 131 19.47 -0.16 15.83
CA ASN A 131 19.56 -1.50 16.36
C ASN A 131 18.44 -1.64 17.39
N LEU A 132 17.28 -2.11 16.95
CA LEU A 132 16.10 -2.22 17.78
C LEU A 132 15.41 -3.57 17.58
N GLN A 133 14.71 -4.00 18.61
CA GLN A 133 13.80 -5.14 18.58
C GLN A 133 12.48 -4.71 19.20
N GLY A 134 11.38 -5.26 18.69
CA GLY A 134 10.08 -4.89 19.20
C GLY A 134 8.94 -5.61 18.52
N GLN A 135 7.76 -5.16 18.88
CA GLN A 135 6.51 -5.60 18.27
C GLN A 135 5.75 -4.39 17.72
N VAL A 136 5.05 -4.59 16.62
CA VAL A 136 4.13 -3.61 16.05
C VAL A 136 2.81 -4.28 15.74
N MET A 137 1.72 -3.57 16.05
CA MET A 137 0.39 -3.96 15.59
C MET A 137 0.12 -3.30 14.25
N VAL A 138 -0.27 -4.07 13.25
CA VAL A 138 -0.64 -3.59 11.92
C VAL A 138 -2.12 -3.84 11.71
N TYR A 139 -2.86 -2.80 11.33
CA TYR A 139 -4.27 -2.90 10.98
C TYR A 139 -4.44 -2.85 9.47
N LEU A 140 -5.28 -3.76 8.95
CA LEU A 140 -5.52 -3.91 7.52
C LEU A 140 -7.02 -3.88 7.23
N GLU A 141 -7.36 -3.39 6.04
CA GLU A 141 -8.70 -3.48 5.46
C GLU A 141 -8.65 -4.13 4.09
N ARG A 142 -9.68 -4.89 3.74
CA ARG A 142 -9.85 -5.42 2.40
C ARG A 142 -10.63 -4.41 1.55
N ALA A 143 -10.00 -3.92 0.48
CA ALA A 143 -10.58 -3.00 -0.48
C ALA A 143 -10.36 -3.54 -1.90
N GLY A 144 -11.44 -3.69 -2.69
CA GLY A 144 -11.35 -4.19 -4.05
C GLY A 144 -10.73 -5.60 -4.18
N GLY A 145 -10.90 -6.44 -3.17
CA GLY A 145 -10.35 -7.81 -3.13
C GLY A 145 -8.89 -7.91 -2.67
N THR A 146 -8.24 -6.80 -2.34
CA THR A 146 -6.86 -6.75 -1.84
C THR A 146 -6.81 -6.24 -0.40
N TRP A 147 -5.90 -6.79 0.39
CA TRP A 147 -5.63 -6.31 1.74
C TRP A 147 -4.65 -5.15 1.69
N GLN A 148 -4.98 -4.06 2.40
CA GLN A 148 -4.17 -2.85 2.49
C GLN A 148 -3.99 -2.43 3.93
N ILE A 149 -2.82 -1.92 4.27
CA ILE A 149 -2.49 -1.41 5.60
C ILE A 149 -3.16 -0.04 5.76
N VAL A 150 -3.94 0.11 6.82
CA VAL A 150 -4.64 1.35 7.16
C VAL A 150 -4.05 2.05 8.39
N GLU A 151 -3.27 1.31 9.20
CA GLU A 151 -2.59 1.86 10.36
C GLU A 151 -1.39 0.97 10.76
N TRP A 152 -0.27 1.58 11.07
CA TRP A 152 0.78 1.00 11.89
C TRP A 152 0.64 1.54 13.31
N GLY A 153 0.45 0.65 14.27
CA GLY A 153 0.43 1.01 15.67
C GLY A 153 1.81 1.41 16.19
N PRO A 154 1.87 1.93 17.41
CA PRO A 154 3.14 2.27 18.03
C PRO A 154 4.01 1.02 18.25
N LEU A 155 5.32 1.23 18.23
CA LEU A 155 6.30 0.21 18.58
C LEU A 155 6.21 -0.10 20.09
N GLN A 156 6.21 -1.39 20.44
CA GLN A 156 6.16 -1.90 21.81
C GLN A 156 7.42 -2.70 22.15
#